data_c967e4e816e0fbe57f9bebfc36363375
#
_entry.id   c967e4e816e0fbe57f9bebfc36363375
#
_cell.length_a   1.000
_cell.length_b   1.000
_cell.length_c   1.000
_cell.angle_alpha   90.00
_cell.angle_beta   90.00
_cell.angle_gamma   90.00
#
_symmetry.space_group_name_H-M   'P 1'
#
loop_
_entity.id
_entity.type
_entity.pdbx_description
1 polymer ?
#
loop_
_entity_poly.entity_id
_entity_poly.type
_entity_poly.pdbx_seq_one_letter_code
_entity_poly.pdbx_strand_id
1 'polypeptide(L)'
;MINRRLFLAGLTASAAAAATGLAACSSGSSGEPVNGGTLRFGFETEPATLNPQLSSQDTVTPLLRNAFDSYLYRDADGVYHPWLAESYELSQDGLTLTLVLREGVTFSDGEALTADAVVKNFEKFTQKDYTATNRVGRASLASWKASDERTVVFTLSQPDNLFLAYLSSVGATPLSPAALSSGDLKAGGPGIAGIGPFTITDYQQGSSLTFTRREDYAWAPEDLTGRQGAAYLDAVEVSFLPEASTRVGSLQSGQVDIIYGVPAQNVAALDGVGGFSYEEVLNSGTPYSLYLNISKSPLDDVRVRRAFQQAVDLDTLVDSVYYSTAKRAWSAISPVSSFYDSSLEGTSIAFDIDAANALLDEAGWTGRDSEGYRTKDGKRLTVRLVSGAIYVRDARDTLNLAIADEMKKNVGIEYVFEPVDEGTETERAEANDYEVFDNTYNAPDVATALDLLYNSDPAKGTIARGRYHDAKVDKWLNTARAETDQEARKATYAEFQGYVVGDQAYLLPLYVPRNSLAYSDKVHGTLVDPGAGSVFSAYNIWLAA
;
A
#
# COMPACT_ATOMS: atom_id res chain seq x y z
N MET A 1 -28.76 -61.70 26.59
CA MET A 1 -29.73 -62.69 25.97
C MET A 1 -30.75 -61.82 25.24
N ILE A 2 -30.70 -61.82 23.90
CA ILE A 2 -31.79 -62.31 23.00
C ILE A 2 -33.05 -61.42 23.08
N ASN A 3 -33.65 -60.88 22.07
CA ASN A 3 -33.66 -60.88 20.59
C ASN A 3 -34.69 -59.84 20.14
N ARG A 4 -34.41 -59.11 19.12
CA ARG A 4 -34.85 -59.19 17.72
C ARG A 4 -36.38 -59.04 17.43
N ARG A 5 -36.59 -58.06 16.53
CA ARG A 5 -37.42 -58.07 15.29
C ARG A 5 -38.79 -57.39 15.30
N LEU A 6 -38.81 -56.33 14.47
CA LEU A 6 -39.64 -56.18 13.25
C LEU A 6 -41.18 -56.14 13.44
N PHE A 7 -41.83 -55.04 13.00
CA PHE A 7 -42.65 -55.05 11.78
C PHE A 7 -43.18 -53.66 11.38
N LEU A 8 -43.34 -53.55 10.12
CA LEU A 8 -43.70 -52.41 9.24
C LEU A 8 -45.15 -51.92 9.42
N ALA A 9 -45.31 -50.76 8.82
CA ALA A 9 -46.42 -50.20 8.02
C ALA A 9 -47.46 -49.35 8.76
N GLY A 10 -47.48 -48.04 8.38
CA GLY A 10 -48.56 -47.59 7.55
C GLY A 10 -49.17 -46.25 7.97
N LEU A 11 -49.21 -45.33 7.04
CA LEU A 11 -50.19 -44.28 6.78
C LEU A 11 -50.13 -42.95 7.54
N THR A 12 -49.66 -41.94 6.80
CA THR A 12 -50.21 -40.58 6.55
C THR A 12 -51.05 -39.92 7.62
N ALA A 13 -50.57 -38.77 8.11
CA ALA A 13 -51.36 -37.54 8.25
C ALA A 13 -50.44 -36.36 8.55
N SER A 14 -50.70 -35.29 7.85
CA SER A 14 -50.12 -33.96 7.89
C SER A 14 -50.06 -33.35 9.29
N ALA A 15 -48.87 -32.84 9.68
CA ALA A 15 -48.79 -31.79 10.69
C ALA A 15 -47.62 -30.86 10.34
N ALA A 16 -47.94 -29.64 9.98
CA ALA A 16 -47.01 -28.52 9.84
C ALA A 16 -46.35 -28.27 11.21
N ALA A 17 -45.06 -28.52 11.29
CA ALA A 17 -44.26 -28.11 12.41
C ALA A 17 -43.28 -27.05 11.92
N ALA A 18 -43.47 -25.86 12.46
CA ALA A 18 -42.62 -24.69 12.26
C ALA A 18 -41.17 -25.04 12.63
N ALA A 19 -40.29 -25.09 11.65
CA ALA A 19 -38.85 -25.02 11.82
C ALA A 19 -38.49 -23.55 12.07
N THR A 20 -38.43 -23.18 13.35
CA THR A 20 -37.72 -21.94 13.74
C THR A 20 -36.24 -22.17 13.53
N GLY A 21 -35.78 -21.84 12.35
CA GLY A 21 -34.36 -21.64 12.08
C GLY A 21 -33.86 -20.44 12.91
N LEU A 22 -32.92 -20.71 13.77
CA LEU A 22 -32.06 -19.67 14.33
C LEU A 22 -31.28 -19.02 13.17
N ALA A 23 -31.89 -18.03 12.55
CA ALA A 23 -31.15 -17.05 11.79
C ALA A 23 -30.34 -16.24 12.82
N ALA A 24 -29.03 -16.43 12.83
CA ALA A 24 -28.14 -15.48 13.46
C ALA A 24 -28.41 -14.14 12.79
N CYS A 25 -29.04 -13.22 13.51
CA CYS A 25 -29.19 -11.84 13.09
C CYS A 25 -27.82 -11.20 13.16
N SER A 26 -27.11 -11.18 12.02
CA SER A 26 -26.22 -10.06 11.76
C SER A 26 -27.12 -8.86 11.56
N SER A 27 -27.25 -8.03 12.56
CA SER A 27 -27.95 -6.75 12.48
C SER A 27 -27.07 -5.72 11.77
N GLY A 28 -26.83 -5.90 10.46
CA GLY A 28 -26.53 -4.80 9.58
C GLY A 28 -27.88 -4.15 9.24
N SER A 29 -28.09 -2.90 9.58
CA SER A 29 -29.25 -2.14 9.18
C SER A 29 -29.24 -2.01 7.63
N SER A 30 -29.95 -2.88 6.95
CA SER A 30 -30.15 -2.82 5.50
C SER A 30 -31.15 -1.71 5.15
N GLY A 31 -30.73 -0.45 5.32
CA GLY A 31 -31.41 0.67 4.72
C GLY A 31 -31.13 0.68 3.20
N GLU A 32 -32.11 1.11 2.40
CA GLU A 32 -31.84 1.39 0.99
C GLU A 32 -30.91 2.62 0.89
N PRO A 33 -29.95 2.63 -0.08
CA PRO A 33 -29.07 3.78 -0.27
C PRO A 33 -29.85 5.09 -0.48
N VAL A 34 -29.39 6.13 0.23
CA VAL A 34 -30.00 7.46 0.18
C VAL A 34 -29.08 8.41 -0.58
N ASN A 35 -29.65 9.17 -1.53
CA ASN A 35 -28.91 10.22 -2.22
C ASN A 35 -28.84 11.49 -1.38
N GLY A 36 -27.70 12.19 -1.48
CA GLY A 36 -27.47 13.46 -0.82
C GLY A 36 -26.60 13.34 0.44
N GLY A 37 -26.36 14.48 1.05
CA GLY A 37 -25.54 14.59 2.25
C GLY A 37 -24.06 14.78 1.99
N THR A 38 -23.36 15.22 3.04
CA THR A 38 -21.91 15.47 3.02
C THR A 38 -21.24 14.54 4.02
N LEU A 39 -20.28 13.72 3.55
CA LEU A 39 -19.44 12.90 4.39
C LEU A 39 -18.30 13.75 4.97
N ARG A 40 -18.18 13.81 6.28
CA ARG A 40 -17.09 14.49 6.98
C ARG A 40 -16.02 13.47 7.35
N PHE A 41 -14.82 13.65 6.80
CA PHE A 41 -13.74 12.67 6.86
C PHE A 41 -12.50 13.23 7.57
N GLY A 42 -12.13 12.68 8.71
CA GLY A 42 -10.88 12.98 9.42
C GLY A 42 -9.73 12.14 8.87
N PHE A 43 -8.74 12.79 8.25
CA PHE A 43 -7.60 12.13 7.61
C PHE A 43 -6.30 12.43 8.35
N GLU A 44 -5.42 11.44 8.51
CA GLU A 44 -4.23 11.59 9.35
C GLU A 44 -3.09 12.40 8.72
N THR A 45 -3.01 12.42 7.39
CA THR A 45 -1.85 13.00 6.69
C THR A 45 -2.31 13.87 5.54
N GLU A 46 -1.80 15.10 5.47
CA GLU A 46 -2.00 15.95 4.29
C GLU A 46 -1.13 15.44 3.13
N PRO A 47 -1.69 15.33 1.91
CA PRO A 47 -0.90 15.02 0.73
C PRO A 47 0.17 16.07 0.43
N ALA A 48 1.39 15.64 0.10
CA ALA A 48 2.44 16.55 -0.39
C ALA A 48 2.05 17.18 -1.74
N THR A 49 1.19 16.50 -2.51
CA THR A 49 0.59 16.99 -3.74
C THR A 49 -0.75 16.30 -3.99
N LEU A 50 -1.71 17.04 -4.54
CA LEU A 50 -2.99 16.49 -5.00
C LEU A 50 -2.94 16.05 -6.48
N ASN A 51 -1.78 16.12 -7.11
CA ASN A 51 -1.58 15.56 -8.45
C ASN A 51 -1.24 14.07 -8.34
N PRO A 52 -2.13 13.14 -8.78
CA PRO A 52 -1.93 11.71 -8.66
C PRO A 52 -0.69 11.20 -9.41
N GLN A 53 -0.28 11.88 -10.48
CA GLN A 53 0.88 11.51 -11.27
C GLN A 53 2.21 11.86 -10.57
N LEU A 54 2.20 12.76 -9.59
CA LEU A 54 3.38 13.22 -8.84
C LEU A 54 3.42 12.69 -7.41
N SER A 55 2.34 12.12 -6.90
CA SER A 55 2.29 11.56 -5.54
C SER A 55 2.86 10.13 -5.52
N SER A 56 3.73 9.87 -4.52
CA SER A 56 4.22 8.52 -4.18
C SER A 56 3.72 8.01 -2.83
N GLN A 57 2.89 8.80 -2.15
CA GLN A 57 2.38 8.48 -0.82
C GLN A 57 1.25 7.45 -0.92
N ASP A 58 1.40 6.32 -0.24
CA ASP A 58 0.40 5.25 -0.17
C ASP A 58 -0.91 5.69 0.51
N THR A 59 -0.83 6.58 1.50
CA THR A 59 -1.97 7.16 2.21
C THR A 59 -2.81 8.10 1.33
N VAL A 60 -2.23 8.67 0.28
CA VAL A 60 -2.91 9.64 -0.60
C VAL A 60 -3.79 8.95 -1.65
N THR A 61 -3.43 7.74 -2.05
CA THR A 61 -4.19 6.98 -3.07
C THR A 61 -5.68 6.85 -2.74
N PRO A 62 -6.09 6.46 -1.52
CA PRO A 62 -7.51 6.38 -1.17
C PRO A 62 -8.24 7.71 -1.33
N LEU A 63 -7.58 8.81 -0.98
CA LEU A 63 -8.14 10.14 -1.07
C LEU A 63 -8.34 10.58 -2.53
N LEU A 64 -7.29 10.40 -3.36
CA LEU A 64 -7.29 10.81 -4.76
C LEU A 64 -8.21 9.95 -5.64
N ARG A 65 -8.49 8.70 -5.27
CA ARG A 65 -9.42 7.81 -6.00
C ARG A 65 -10.84 8.41 -6.10
N ASN A 66 -11.21 9.35 -5.25
CA ASN A 66 -12.47 10.06 -5.37
C ASN A 66 -12.55 10.98 -6.60
N ALA A 67 -11.44 11.52 -7.09
CA ALA A 67 -11.40 12.42 -8.24
C ALA A 67 -10.70 11.82 -9.48
N PHE A 68 -10.05 10.65 -9.36
CA PHE A 68 -9.16 10.13 -10.38
C PHE A 68 -9.32 8.62 -10.57
N ASP A 69 -9.95 8.21 -11.65
CA ASP A 69 -10.07 6.82 -12.07
C ASP A 69 -8.85 6.37 -12.88
N SER A 70 -8.64 5.07 -12.98
CA SER A 70 -7.55 4.46 -13.74
C SER A 70 -8.05 3.78 -15.03
N TYR A 71 -7.14 3.44 -15.94
CA TYR A 71 -7.52 2.77 -17.19
C TYR A 71 -8.07 1.37 -16.94
N LEU A 72 -7.49 0.67 -15.98
CA LEU A 72 -7.87 -0.67 -15.55
C LEU A 72 -8.11 -0.66 -14.04
N TYR A 73 -8.76 -1.71 -13.51
CA TYR A 73 -8.69 -2.05 -12.09
C TYR A 73 -8.20 -3.49 -11.94
N ARG A 74 -7.72 -3.83 -10.75
CA ARG A 74 -7.26 -5.18 -10.42
C ARG A 74 -8.18 -5.74 -9.34
N ASP A 75 -8.70 -6.94 -9.54
CA ASP A 75 -9.52 -7.61 -8.53
C ASP A 75 -8.68 -8.27 -7.41
N ALA A 76 -9.36 -8.87 -6.43
CA ALA A 76 -8.73 -9.54 -5.31
C ALA A 76 -7.91 -10.78 -5.72
N ASP A 77 -8.25 -11.41 -6.84
CA ASP A 77 -7.52 -12.55 -7.40
C ASP A 77 -6.29 -12.12 -8.22
N GLY A 78 -6.12 -10.81 -8.42
CA GLY A 78 -4.99 -10.25 -9.13
C GLY A 78 -5.19 -10.10 -10.64
N VAL A 79 -6.42 -10.26 -11.12
CA VAL A 79 -6.79 -10.14 -12.53
C VAL A 79 -7.09 -8.67 -12.85
N TYR A 80 -6.63 -8.21 -14.03
CA TYR A 80 -6.89 -6.85 -14.50
C TYR A 80 -8.16 -6.80 -15.34
N HIS A 81 -8.99 -5.82 -15.06
CA HIS A 81 -10.28 -5.59 -15.73
C HIS A 81 -10.36 -4.16 -16.28
N PRO A 82 -11.14 -3.93 -17.35
CA PRO A 82 -11.35 -2.60 -17.90
C PRO A 82 -12.08 -1.64 -16.93
N TRP A 83 -11.65 -0.36 -16.90
CA TRP A 83 -12.36 0.74 -16.20
C TRP A 83 -12.60 1.92 -17.16
N LEU A 84 -11.62 2.86 -17.31
CA LEU A 84 -11.67 3.89 -18.37
C LEU A 84 -11.45 3.30 -19.76
N ALA A 85 -10.78 2.17 -19.84
CA ALA A 85 -10.80 1.32 -21.01
C ALA A 85 -12.13 0.57 -21.13
N GLU A 86 -12.60 0.36 -22.34
CA GLU A 86 -13.68 -0.59 -22.68
C GLU A 86 -13.08 -1.99 -22.82
N SER A 87 -11.86 -2.08 -23.39
CA SER A 87 -11.11 -3.31 -23.53
C SER A 87 -9.60 -3.06 -23.62
N TYR A 88 -8.82 -4.11 -23.38
CA TYR A 88 -7.40 -4.11 -23.66
C TYR A 88 -6.97 -5.47 -24.21
N GLU A 89 -5.91 -5.47 -25.02
CA GLU A 89 -5.32 -6.68 -25.58
C GLU A 89 -3.80 -6.58 -25.53
N LEU A 90 -3.16 -7.58 -24.93
CA LEU A 90 -1.72 -7.74 -24.95
C LEU A 90 -1.35 -8.75 -26.03
N SER A 91 -0.42 -8.37 -26.94
CA SER A 91 0.08 -9.27 -27.99
C SER A 91 0.73 -10.52 -27.39
N GLN A 92 0.75 -11.60 -28.16
CA GLN A 92 1.27 -12.90 -27.70
C GLN A 92 2.76 -12.85 -27.28
N ASP A 93 3.54 -11.94 -27.85
CA ASP A 93 4.94 -11.69 -27.48
C ASP A 93 5.09 -10.76 -26.26
N GLY A 94 3.98 -10.23 -25.73
CA GLY A 94 3.97 -9.31 -24.59
C GLY A 94 4.53 -7.92 -24.88
N LEU A 95 4.74 -7.54 -26.16
CA LEU A 95 5.42 -6.30 -26.52
C LEU A 95 4.47 -5.17 -26.95
N THR A 96 3.22 -5.49 -27.28
CA THR A 96 2.23 -4.50 -27.73
C THR A 96 0.98 -4.60 -26.89
N LEU A 97 0.59 -3.50 -26.24
CA LEU A 97 -0.68 -3.36 -25.56
C LEU A 97 -1.58 -2.40 -26.34
N THR A 98 -2.73 -2.89 -26.79
CA THR A 98 -3.79 -2.09 -27.40
C THR A 98 -4.85 -1.80 -26.35
N LEU A 99 -5.14 -0.54 -26.12
CA LEU A 99 -6.13 -0.06 -25.16
C LEU A 99 -7.24 0.68 -25.90
N VAL A 100 -8.48 0.21 -25.82
CA VAL A 100 -9.66 0.88 -26.37
C VAL A 100 -10.37 1.64 -25.26
N LEU A 101 -10.50 2.95 -25.39
CA LEU A 101 -11.14 3.80 -24.38
C LEU A 101 -12.65 3.66 -24.43
N ARG A 102 -13.29 3.76 -23.28
CA ARG A 102 -14.76 3.79 -23.12
C ARG A 102 -15.33 5.04 -23.78
N GLU A 103 -16.46 4.92 -24.46
CA GLU A 103 -17.19 6.04 -25.05
C GLU A 103 -17.91 6.88 -23.99
N GLY A 104 -18.02 8.18 -24.21
CA GLY A 104 -18.82 9.10 -23.37
C GLY A 104 -18.14 9.51 -22.06
N VAL A 105 -16.88 9.13 -21.84
CA VAL A 105 -16.12 9.54 -20.65
C VAL A 105 -15.61 10.97 -20.80
N THR A 106 -15.82 11.81 -19.78
CA THR A 106 -15.38 13.21 -19.75
C THR A 106 -14.54 13.51 -18.50
N PHE A 107 -13.63 14.45 -18.63
CA PHE A 107 -12.97 15.09 -17.48
C PHE A 107 -13.92 16.04 -16.74
N SER A 108 -13.56 16.43 -15.53
CA SER A 108 -14.38 17.34 -14.72
C SER A 108 -14.49 18.76 -15.26
N ASP A 109 -13.66 19.14 -16.24
CA ASP A 109 -13.75 20.39 -17.00
C ASP A 109 -14.63 20.30 -18.27
N GLY A 110 -15.20 19.11 -18.54
CA GLY A 110 -16.07 18.84 -19.68
C GLY A 110 -15.35 18.38 -20.96
N GLU A 111 -14.00 18.35 -20.98
CA GLU A 111 -13.26 17.79 -22.11
C GLU A 111 -13.49 16.27 -22.21
N ALA A 112 -13.56 15.71 -23.42
CA ALA A 112 -13.73 14.28 -23.63
C ALA A 112 -12.42 13.52 -23.42
N LEU A 113 -12.49 12.30 -22.86
CA LEU A 113 -11.36 11.36 -22.83
C LEU A 113 -11.16 10.80 -24.25
N THR A 114 -10.06 11.17 -24.88
CA THR A 114 -9.66 10.69 -26.22
C THR A 114 -8.30 10.03 -26.18
N ALA A 115 -7.98 9.25 -27.21
CA ALA A 115 -6.65 8.65 -27.36
C ALA A 115 -5.55 9.73 -27.40
N ASP A 116 -5.80 10.87 -28.03
CA ASP A 116 -4.86 12.01 -28.04
C ASP A 116 -4.65 12.60 -26.64
N ALA A 117 -5.70 12.67 -25.81
CA ALA A 117 -5.55 13.10 -24.41
C ALA A 117 -4.63 12.16 -23.63
N VAL A 118 -4.78 10.85 -23.82
CA VAL A 118 -3.90 9.83 -23.23
C VAL A 118 -2.45 10.01 -23.71
N VAL A 119 -2.25 10.15 -25.03
CA VAL A 119 -0.92 10.38 -25.62
C VAL A 119 -0.24 11.58 -24.98
N LYS A 120 -0.92 12.70 -24.84
CA LYS A 120 -0.39 13.93 -24.18
C LYS A 120 0.01 13.69 -22.74
N ASN A 121 -0.73 12.88 -21.98
CA ASN A 121 -0.35 12.51 -20.62
C ASN A 121 0.98 11.72 -20.59
N PHE A 122 1.14 10.75 -21.49
CA PHE A 122 2.39 9.98 -21.59
C PHE A 122 3.56 10.83 -22.12
N GLU A 123 3.32 11.78 -23.03
CA GLU A 123 4.32 12.76 -23.45
C GLU A 123 4.78 13.64 -22.28
N LYS A 124 3.86 14.04 -21.37
CA LYS A 124 4.20 14.82 -20.18
C LYS A 124 5.19 14.08 -19.28
N PHE A 125 5.07 12.78 -19.14
CA PHE A 125 6.00 11.95 -18.35
C PHE A 125 7.44 11.94 -18.87
N THR A 126 7.70 12.32 -20.11
CA THR A 126 9.06 12.39 -20.69
C THR A 126 9.74 13.73 -20.43
N GLN A 127 9.00 14.75 -19.97
CA GLN A 127 9.56 16.08 -19.71
C GLN A 127 10.44 16.07 -18.47
N LYS A 128 11.62 16.69 -18.54
CA LYS A 128 12.63 16.66 -17.48
C LYS A 128 12.17 17.35 -16.18
N ASP A 129 11.32 18.35 -16.30
CA ASP A 129 10.75 19.13 -15.19
C ASP A 129 9.50 18.48 -14.58
N TYR A 130 9.00 17.38 -15.19
CA TYR A 130 7.85 16.63 -14.70
C TYR A 130 8.29 15.27 -14.15
N THR A 131 8.72 15.26 -12.89
CA THR A 131 9.22 14.05 -12.22
C THR A 131 8.05 13.20 -11.72
N ALA A 132 7.33 12.58 -12.66
CA ALA A 132 6.24 11.67 -12.30
C ALA A 132 6.76 10.47 -11.51
N THR A 133 6.00 10.09 -10.50
CA THR A 133 6.27 8.91 -9.65
C THR A 133 5.97 7.60 -10.40
N ASN A 134 6.18 6.47 -9.74
CA ASN A 134 5.93 5.14 -10.30
C ASN A 134 6.64 4.89 -11.66
N ARG A 135 7.89 5.33 -11.76
CA ARG A 135 8.71 5.14 -12.96
C ARG A 135 8.97 3.67 -13.25
N VAL A 136 9.01 2.85 -12.20
CA VAL A 136 9.22 1.40 -12.30
C VAL A 136 8.13 0.75 -13.15
N GLY A 137 6.85 1.09 -12.92
CA GLY A 137 5.71 0.51 -13.64
C GLY A 137 5.66 0.83 -15.13
N ARG A 138 6.42 1.82 -15.61
CA ARG A 138 6.49 2.21 -17.03
C ARG A 138 7.91 2.18 -17.59
N ALA A 139 8.84 1.52 -16.90
CA ALA A 139 10.24 1.49 -17.30
C ALA A 139 10.48 0.78 -18.64
N SER A 140 9.60 -0.15 -19.02
CA SER A 140 9.66 -0.88 -20.31
C SER A 140 8.92 -0.17 -21.44
N LEU A 141 8.24 0.95 -21.17
CA LEU A 141 7.49 1.68 -22.21
C LEU A 141 8.44 2.33 -23.21
N ALA A 142 8.39 1.88 -24.47
CA ALA A 142 9.25 2.35 -25.56
C ALA A 142 8.56 3.41 -26.43
N SER A 143 7.27 3.25 -26.72
CA SER A 143 6.51 4.20 -27.51
C SER A 143 5.00 4.07 -27.27
N TRP A 144 4.25 5.11 -27.64
CA TRP A 144 2.79 5.15 -27.57
C TRP A 144 2.23 6.03 -28.67
N LYS A 145 1.05 5.71 -29.16
CA LYS A 145 0.37 6.49 -30.19
C LYS A 145 -1.12 6.29 -30.16
N ALA A 146 -1.88 7.31 -30.56
CA ALA A 146 -3.26 7.16 -30.94
C ALA A 146 -3.34 6.46 -32.32
N SER A 147 -4.15 5.43 -32.43
CA SER A 147 -4.44 4.72 -33.68
C SER A 147 -5.71 5.27 -34.33
N ASP A 148 -6.65 5.67 -33.50
CA ASP A 148 -7.88 6.38 -33.84
C ASP A 148 -8.33 7.19 -32.61
N GLU A 149 -9.55 7.73 -32.60
CA GLU A 149 -10.07 8.62 -31.55
C GLU A 149 -10.10 7.96 -30.15
N ARG A 150 -10.26 6.63 -30.10
CA ARG A 150 -10.44 5.88 -28.85
C ARG A 150 -9.36 4.83 -28.61
N THR A 151 -8.50 4.55 -29.57
CA THR A 151 -7.51 3.46 -29.49
C THR A 151 -6.12 3.99 -29.26
N VAL A 152 -5.48 3.56 -28.16
CA VAL A 152 -4.08 3.84 -27.86
C VAL A 152 -3.29 2.54 -27.97
N VAL A 153 -2.17 2.59 -28.69
CA VAL A 153 -1.23 1.48 -28.83
C VAL A 153 0.06 1.82 -28.11
N PHE A 154 0.40 1.02 -27.10
CA PHE A 154 1.66 1.09 -26.37
C PHE A 154 2.60 0.00 -26.87
N THR A 155 3.87 0.34 -27.07
CA THR A 155 4.93 -0.62 -27.39
C THR A 155 5.91 -0.69 -26.23
N LEU A 156 6.20 -1.90 -25.77
CA LEU A 156 7.15 -2.17 -24.71
C LEU A 156 8.49 -2.65 -25.29
N SER A 157 9.59 -2.32 -24.65
CA SER A 157 10.94 -2.78 -25.01
C SER A 157 11.21 -4.24 -24.61
N GLN A 158 10.40 -4.76 -23.68
CA GLN A 158 10.40 -6.15 -23.20
C GLN A 158 9.04 -6.47 -22.58
N PRO A 159 8.65 -7.76 -22.48
CA PRO A 159 7.45 -8.15 -21.74
C PRO A 159 7.49 -7.65 -20.31
N ASP A 160 6.38 -7.07 -19.82
CA ASP A 160 6.36 -6.37 -18.54
C ASP A 160 4.99 -6.33 -17.90
N ASN A 161 4.77 -7.19 -16.90
CA ASN A 161 3.53 -7.23 -16.13
C ASN A 161 3.27 -5.96 -15.30
N LEU A 162 4.34 -5.20 -14.98
CA LEU A 162 4.20 -3.97 -14.20
C LEU A 162 3.52 -2.84 -14.97
N PHE A 163 3.49 -2.92 -16.30
CA PHE A 163 2.79 -1.90 -17.07
C PHE A 163 1.26 -1.99 -16.91
N LEU A 164 0.70 -3.20 -16.80
CA LEU A 164 -0.72 -3.38 -16.46
C LEU A 164 -1.02 -2.91 -15.02
N ALA A 165 -0.14 -3.25 -14.07
CA ALA A 165 -0.23 -2.76 -12.69
C ALA A 165 -0.17 -1.23 -12.64
N TYR A 166 0.71 -0.60 -13.43
CA TYR A 166 0.78 0.85 -13.57
C TYR A 166 -0.54 1.43 -14.09
N LEU A 167 -1.11 0.87 -15.16
CA LEU A 167 -2.37 1.32 -15.75
C LEU A 167 -3.59 1.15 -14.83
N SER A 168 -3.49 0.30 -13.80
CA SER A 168 -4.53 0.14 -12.77
C SER A 168 -4.33 1.07 -11.55
N SER A 169 -3.19 1.77 -11.47
CA SER A 169 -2.90 2.69 -10.37
C SER A 169 -3.48 4.08 -10.58
N VAL A 170 -3.73 4.78 -9.48
CA VAL A 170 -4.10 6.20 -9.49
C VAL A 170 -3.01 7.08 -10.14
N GLY A 171 -1.74 6.66 -10.03
CA GLY A 171 -0.61 7.38 -10.65
C GLY A 171 -0.60 7.36 -12.18
N ALA A 172 -1.36 6.46 -12.82
CA ALA A 172 -1.49 6.41 -14.27
C ALA A 172 -2.69 7.20 -14.80
N THR A 173 -3.54 7.72 -13.92
CA THR A 173 -4.78 8.40 -14.31
C THR A 173 -4.52 9.51 -15.34
N PRO A 174 -5.35 9.66 -16.38
CA PRO A 174 -5.23 10.80 -17.27
C PRO A 174 -5.72 12.08 -16.59
N LEU A 175 -5.02 13.17 -16.85
CA LEU A 175 -5.46 14.55 -16.59
C LEU A 175 -5.94 15.17 -17.89
N SER A 176 -6.86 16.13 -17.82
CA SER A 176 -7.34 16.80 -19.06
C SER A 176 -6.19 17.54 -19.76
N PRO A 177 -6.24 17.67 -21.09
CA PRO A 177 -5.25 18.45 -21.84
C PRO A 177 -5.10 19.89 -21.36
N ALA A 178 -6.20 20.52 -20.89
CA ALA A 178 -6.17 21.85 -20.30
C ALA A 178 -5.39 21.84 -18.97
N ALA A 179 -5.67 20.89 -18.09
CA ALA A 179 -4.96 20.73 -16.83
C ALA A 179 -3.45 20.48 -17.03
N LEU A 180 -3.05 19.66 -18.01
CA LEU A 180 -1.63 19.40 -18.34
C LEU A 180 -0.88 20.66 -18.79
N SER A 181 -1.61 21.65 -19.30
CA SER A 181 -1.07 22.93 -19.77
C SER A 181 -1.13 24.04 -18.70
N SER A 182 -1.78 23.76 -17.55
CA SER A 182 -1.91 24.73 -16.46
C SER A 182 -0.58 24.88 -15.69
N GLY A 183 -0.37 26.06 -15.07
CA GLY A 183 0.87 26.36 -14.35
C GLY A 183 1.01 25.66 -12.99
N ASP A 184 -0.03 24.98 -12.47
CA ASP A 184 -0.06 24.46 -11.09
C ASP A 184 -0.17 22.93 -11.01
N LEU A 185 0.47 22.24 -11.93
CA LEU A 185 0.52 20.77 -11.89
C LEU A 185 1.25 20.23 -10.66
N LYS A 186 2.17 21.00 -10.05
CA LYS A 186 2.98 20.50 -8.94
C LYS A 186 2.19 20.37 -7.65
N ALA A 187 1.36 21.34 -7.31
CA ALA A 187 0.54 21.29 -6.09
C ALA A 187 -0.70 20.43 -6.30
N GLY A 188 -1.31 20.51 -7.47
CA GLY A 188 -2.61 19.88 -7.72
C GLY A 188 -3.78 20.67 -7.11
N GLY A 189 -4.92 20.01 -6.90
CA GLY A 189 -6.09 20.61 -6.29
C GLY A 189 -7.17 21.03 -7.29
N PRO A 190 -7.97 22.10 -7.01
CA PRO A 190 -9.13 22.48 -7.84
C PRO A 190 -8.82 22.80 -9.31
N GLY A 191 -7.56 23.13 -9.61
CA GLY A 191 -7.08 23.41 -10.98
C GLY A 191 -6.78 22.18 -11.82
N ILE A 192 -6.86 20.97 -11.26
CA ILE A 192 -6.59 19.72 -11.98
C ILE A 192 -7.89 18.97 -12.26
N ALA A 193 -8.31 19.01 -13.52
CA ALA A 193 -9.46 18.25 -13.97
C ALA A 193 -9.14 16.75 -14.05
N GLY A 194 -9.75 15.99 -13.16
CA GLY A 194 -9.71 14.53 -13.10
C GLY A 194 -10.90 13.88 -13.79
N ILE A 195 -11.05 12.58 -13.60
CA ILE A 195 -12.00 11.76 -14.34
C ILE A 195 -12.86 10.86 -13.42
N GLY A 196 -12.73 11.03 -12.11
CA GLY A 196 -13.45 10.26 -11.10
C GLY A 196 -14.87 10.77 -10.79
N PRO A 197 -15.55 10.14 -9.81
CA PRO A 197 -16.94 10.44 -9.45
C PRO A 197 -17.13 11.79 -8.73
N PHE A 198 -16.07 12.41 -8.27
CA PHE A 198 -16.07 13.71 -7.63
C PHE A 198 -15.04 14.65 -8.28
N THR A 199 -15.21 15.95 -8.07
CA THR A 199 -14.27 17.00 -8.46
C THR A 199 -13.70 17.65 -7.21
N ILE A 200 -12.40 17.92 -7.18
CA ILE A 200 -11.77 18.75 -6.13
C ILE A 200 -12.24 20.19 -6.34
N THR A 201 -13.02 20.73 -5.39
CA THR A 201 -13.61 22.07 -5.51
C THR A 201 -12.99 23.08 -4.56
N ASP A 202 -12.43 22.64 -3.43
CA ASP A 202 -11.69 23.50 -2.50
C ASP A 202 -10.53 22.75 -1.88
N TYR A 203 -9.44 23.46 -1.59
CA TYR A 203 -8.28 22.96 -0.87
C TYR A 203 -7.65 24.07 -0.07
N GLN A 204 -7.62 23.88 1.25
CA GLN A 204 -6.97 24.76 2.20
C GLN A 204 -5.77 24.04 2.81
N GLN A 205 -4.57 24.38 2.35
CA GLN A 205 -3.34 23.73 2.80
C GLN A 205 -3.22 23.73 4.34
N GLY A 206 -2.87 22.58 4.89
CA GLY A 206 -2.78 22.35 6.34
C GLY A 206 -4.12 22.20 7.05
N SER A 207 -5.25 22.21 6.35
CA SER A 207 -6.57 22.23 6.96
C SER A 207 -7.57 21.25 6.34
N SER A 208 -7.95 21.47 5.07
CA SER A 208 -9.09 20.75 4.50
C SER A 208 -9.04 20.59 2.99
N LEU A 209 -9.81 19.63 2.50
CA LEU A 209 -10.01 19.33 1.08
C LEU A 209 -11.47 18.98 0.85
N THR A 210 -12.10 19.54 -0.18
CA THR A 210 -13.50 19.26 -0.52
C THR A 210 -13.61 18.64 -1.90
N PHE A 211 -14.35 17.53 -1.94
CA PHE A 211 -14.78 16.86 -3.16
C PHE A 211 -16.28 17.07 -3.35
N THR A 212 -16.72 17.52 -4.54
CA THR A 212 -18.12 17.68 -4.90
C THR A 212 -18.49 16.67 -5.97
N ARG A 213 -19.67 16.05 -5.83
CA ARG A 213 -20.18 15.03 -6.75
C ARG A 213 -20.25 15.53 -8.19
N ARG A 214 -19.91 14.66 -9.13
CA ARG A 214 -20.17 14.83 -10.55
C ARG A 214 -21.48 14.16 -10.93
N GLU A 215 -22.42 14.95 -11.43
CA GLU A 215 -23.73 14.46 -11.85
C GLU A 215 -23.67 13.68 -13.18
N ASP A 216 -22.67 13.96 -14.01
CA ASP A 216 -22.45 13.33 -15.31
C ASP A 216 -21.63 12.03 -15.25
N TYR A 217 -21.17 11.62 -14.07
CA TYR A 217 -20.38 10.39 -13.91
C TYR A 217 -21.21 9.13 -14.16
N ALA A 218 -20.80 8.29 -15.14
CA ALA A 218 -21.56 7.11 -15.55
C ALA A 218 -20.70 5.90 -15.98
N TRP A 219 -19.40 5.87 -15.66
CA TRP A 219 -18.44 4.85 -16.12
C TRP A 219 -17.78 4.05 -15.02
N ALA A 220 -18.37 4.02 -13.83
CA ALA A 220 -17.92 3.08 -12.78
C ALA A 220 -17.98 1.64 -13.31
N PRO A 221 -16.99 0.79 -13.01
CA PRO A 221 -17.02 -0.63 -13.38
C PRO A 221 -18.10 -1.34 -12.53
N GLU A 222 -19.19 -1.75 -13.18
CA GLU A 222 -20.36 -2.28 -12.50
C GLU A 222 -20.07 -3.59 -11.75
N ASP A 223 -19.17 -4.40 -12.26
CA ASP A 223 -18.69 -5.63 -11.62
C ASP A 223 -17.89 -5.38 -10.33
N LEU A 224 -17.22 -4.23 -10.21
CA LEU A 224 -16.53 -3.80 -8.99
C LEU A 224 -17.47 -3.07 -8.02
N THR A 225 -18.29 -2.16 -8.53
CA THR A 225 -19.06 -1.23 -7.70
C THR A 225 -20.53 -1.63 -7.49
N GLY A 226 -21.03 -2.61 -8.24
CA GLY A 226 -22.41 -3.07 -8.22
C GLY A 226 -23.42 -2.06 -8.82
N ARG A 227 -22.96 -0.92 -9.36
CA ARG A 227 -23.81 0.13 -9.91
C ARG A 227 -23.06 1.05 -10.87
N GLN A 228 -23.83 1.85 -11.61
CA GLN A 228 -23.35 2.97 -12.42
C GLN A 228 -24.06 4.26 -12.03
N GLY A 229 -23.64 5.38 -12.59
CA GLY A 229 -24.21 6.71 -12.36
C GLY A 229 -23.48 7.51 -11.29
N ALA A 230 -23.99 8.66 -10.93
CA ALA A 230 -23.38 9.56 -9.95
C ALA A 230 -23.27 8.91 -8.56
N ALA A 231 -22.30 9.34 -7.75
CA ALA A 231 -22.17 8.91 -6.35
C ALA A 231 -23.43 9.27 -5.55
N TYR A 232 -23.66 8.58 -4.42
CA TYR A 232 -24.79 8.90 -3.55
C TYR A 232 -24.63 10.24 -2.84
N LEU A 233 -23.44 10.51 -2.29
CA LEU A 233 -23.13 11.73 -1.55
C LEU A 233 -23.08 12.97 -2.45
N ASP A 234 -23.48 14.13 -1.93
CA ASP A 234 -23.29 15.42 -2.61
C ASP A 234 -21.84 15.89 -2.52
N ALA A 235 -21.17 15.61 -1.39
CA ALA A 235 -19.79 16.03 -1.14
C ALA A 235 -19.06 15.12 -0.13
N VAL A 236 -17.72 15.20 -0.16
CA VAL A 236 -16.83 14.68 0.87
C VAL A 236 -15.96 15.83 1.37
N GLU A 237 -16.07 16.17 2.64
CA GLU A 237 -15.27 17.19 3.31
C GLU A 237 -14.19 16.50 4.16
N VAL A 238 -12.95 16.66 3.77
CA VAL A 238 -11.79 16.08 4.45
C VAL A 238 -11.17 17.13 5.36
N SER A 239 -10.95 16.77 6.63
CA SER A 239 -10.15 17.53 7.58
C SER A 239 -8.84 16.81 7.86
N PHE A 240 -7.70 17.50 7.74
CA PHE A 240 -6.40 16.93 8.08
C PHE A 240 -6.18 17.00 9.59
N LEU A 241 -6.22 15.84 10.25
CA LEU A 241 -6.15 15.68 11.70
C LEU A 241 -4.95 14.77 12.08
N PRO A 242 -3.71 15.28 12.03
CA PRO A 242 -2.52 14.46 12.25
C PRO A 242 -2.46 13.86 13.67
N GLU A 243 -2.93 14.60 14.68
CA GLU A 243 -2.92 14.13 16.04
C GLU A 243 -3.97 13.03 16.28
N ALA A 244 -3.52 11.84 16.65
CA ALA A 244 -4.35 10.65 16.82
C ALA A 244 -5.52 10.86 17.82
N SER A 245 -5.26 11.51 18.96
CA SER A 245 -6.29 11.80 19.96
C SER A 245 -7.36 12.77 19.46
N THR A 246 -6.97 13.78 18.71
CA THR A 246 -7.89 14.73 18.05
C THR A 246 -8.74 14.01 17.02
N ARG A 247 -8.14 13.14 16.21
CA ARG A 247 -8.85 12.38 15.17
C ARG A 247 -9.91 11.46 15.77
N VAL A 248 -9.56 10.67 16.79
CA VAL A 248 -10.50 9.79 17.50
C VAL A 248 -11.59 10.61 18.23
N GLY A 249 -11.21 11.69 18.93
CA GLY A 249 -12.16 12.56 19.62
C GLY A 249 -13.15 13.25 18.67
N SER A 250 -12.72 13.60 17.46
CA SER A 250 -13.58 14.19 16.44
C SER A 250 -14.63 13.20 15.92
N LEU A 251 -14.28 11.91 15.77
CA LEU A 251 -15.24 10.85 15.44
C LEU A 251 -16.25 10.64 16.60
N GLN A 252 -15.75 10.48 17.82
CA GLN A 252 -16.58 10.22 18.99
C GLN A 252 -17.56 11.37 19.33
N SER A 253 -17.15 12.61 19.03
CA SER A 253 -18.02 13.79 19.22
C SER A 253 -18.96 14.06 18.04
N GLY A 254 -18.85 13.29 16.94
CA GLY A 254 -19.65 13.49 15.73
C GLY A 254 -19.24 14.73 14.90
N GLN A 255 -18.03 15.26 15.09
CA GLN A 255 -17.47 16.32 14.24
C GLN A 255 -17.09 15.77 12.85
N VAL A 256 -16.63 14.51 12.80
CA VAL A 256 -16.43 13.74 11.58
C VAL A 256 -17.24 12.45 11.63
N ASP A 257 -17.58 11.90 10.48
CA ASP A 257 -18.37 10.68 10.35
C ASP A 257 -17.49 9.44 10.18
N ILE A 258 -16.27 9.63 9.70
CA ILE A 258 -15.26 8.59 9.45
C ILE A 258 -13.87 9.15 9.73
N ILE A 259 -12.95 8.31 10.19
CA ILE A 259 -11.53 8.61 10.32
C ILE A 259 -10.68 7.56 9.62
N TYR A 260 -9.55 7.99 9.05
CA TYR A 260 -8.49 7.13 8.52
C TYR A 260 -7.27 7.15 9.44
N GLY A 261 -6.59 6.01 9.58
CA GLY A 261 -5.45 5.87 10.49
C GLY A 261 -5.91 5.75 11.95
N VAL A 262 -6.60 4.65 12.27
CA VAL A 262 -7.07 4.36 13.62
C VAL A 262 -5.90 3.92 14.50
N PRO A 263 -5.58 4.64 15.60
CA PRO A 263 -4.49 4.24 16.48
C PRO A 263 -4.74 2.87 17.09
N ALA A 264 -3.71 2.03 17.17
CA ALA A 264 -3.81 0.65 17.65
C ALA A 264 -4.51 0.52 19.01
N GLN A 265 -4.18 1.41 19.96
CA GLN A 265 -4.78 1.41 21.29
C GLN A 265 -6.28 1.78 21.33
N ASN A 266 -6.82 2.33 20.24
CA ASN A 266 -8.22 2.74 20.16
C ASN A 266 -9.12 1.75 19.42
N VAL A 267 -8.54 0.75 18.73
CA VAL A 267 -9.30 -0.22 17.91
C VAL A 267 -10.37 -0.91 18.76
N ALA A 268 -10.01 -1.47 19.92
CA ALA A 268 -10.95 -2.18 20.78
C ALA A 268 -12.12 -1.30 21.31
N ALA A 269 -11.97 0.03 21.32
CA ALA A 269 -13.01 0.95 21.74
C ALA A 269 -13.91 1.42 20.60
N LEU A 270 -13.54 1.14 19.35
CA LEU A 270 -14.25 1.58 18.14
C LEU A 270 -14.81 0.40 17.32
N ASP A 271 -14.31 -0.82 17.56
CA ASP A 271 -14.74 -2.01 16.82
C ASP A 271 -16.05 -2.57 17.38
N GLY A 272 -17.16 -2.20 16.74
CA GLY A 272 -18.52 -2.61 17.13
C GLY A 272 -19.00 -2.03 18.46
N VAL A 273 -18.38 -0.97 18.97
CA VAL A 273 -18.68 -0.39 20.28
C VAL A 273 -19.20 1.04 20.14
N GLY A 274 -20.26 1.36 20.88
CA GLY A 274 -20.74 2.75 21.04
C GLY A 274 -21.29 3.40 19.77
N GLY A 275 -21.74 2.63 18.78
CA GLY A 275 -22.24 3.15 17.52
C GLY A 275 -21.14 3.44 16.51
N PHE A 276 -20.00 2.75 16.63
CA PHE A 276 -18.88 2.81 15.71
C PHE A 276 -18.56 1.43 15.12
N SER A 277 -18.05 1.42 13.91
CA SER A 277 -17.51 0.25 13.23
C SER A 277 -16.05 0.49 12.86
N TYR A 278 -15.29 -0.59 12.73
CA TYR A 278 -13.88 -0.60 12.36
C TYR A 278 -13.65 -1.52 11.17
N GLU A 279 -12.87 -1.08 10.21
CA GLU A 279 -12.42 -1.89 9.08
C GLU A 279 -10.94 -1.67 8.82
N GLU A 280 -10.24 -2.72 8.38
CA GLU A 280 -8.84 -2.63 8.00
C GLU A 280 -8.53 -3.46 6.75
N VAL A 281 -7.50 -3.02 6.02
CA VAL A 281 -6.87 -3.78 4.94
C VAL A 281 -5.37 -3.79 5.18
N LEU A 282 -4.80 -4.99 5.20
CA LEU A 282 -3.36 -5.15 5.29
C LEU A 282 -2.69 -4.74 3.98
N ASN A 283 -1.53 -4.12 4.09
CA ASN A 283 -0.69 -3.76 2.95
C ASN A 283 -0.32 -5.03 2.14
N SER A 284 -0.63 -5.04 0.85
CA SER A 284 -0.41 -6.18 -0.05
C SER A 284 1.00 -6.23 -0.66
N GLY A 285 1.78 -5.15 -0.55
CA GLY A 285 3.14 -5.06 -1.11
C GLY A 285 4.21 -5.59 -0.16
N THR A 286 5.03 -4.68 0.39
CA THR A 286 6.09 -5.03 1.34
C THR A 286 5.70 -4.67 2.77
N PRO A 287 6.08 -5.47 3.77
CA PRO A 287 5.98 -5.09 5.18
C PRO A 287 6.79 -3.83 5.49
N TYR A 288 6.49 -3.17 6.59
CA TYR A 288 7.41 -2.18 7.15
C TYR A 288 8.67 -2.90 7.61
N SER A 289 9.79 -2.52 7.01
CA SER A 289 11.07 -3.22 7.14
C SER A 289 12.23 -2.25 7.24
N LEU A 290 13.28 -2.67 7.93
CA LEU A 290 14.57 -2.01 7.98
C LEU A 290 15.46 -2.60 6.88
N TYR A 291 15.84 -1.82 5.88
CA TYR A 291 16.73 -2.21 4.77
C TYR A 291 18.17 -1.85 5.14
N LEU A 292 19.05 -2.85 5.22
CA LEU A 292 20.40 -2.72 5.68
C LEU A 292 21.32 -2.29 4.53
N ASN A 293 22.05 -1.19 4.71
CA ASN A 293 22.99 -0.68 3.71
C ASN A 293 24.29 -1.50 3.74
N ILE A 294 24.41 -2.43 2.81
CA ILE A 294 25.55 -3.35 2.77
C ILE A 294 26.82 -2.76 2.16
N SER A 295 26.77 -1.52 1.68
CA SER A 295 27.93 -0.89 1.01
C SER A 295 28.97 -0.35 1.98
N LYS A 296 28.71 -0.39 3.28
CA LYS A 296 29.58 0.18 4.31
C LYS A 296 29.55 -0.59 5.62
N SER A 297 30.67 -0.51 6.37
CA SER A 297 30.77 -1.05 7.71
C SER A 297 29.82 -0.34 8.68
N PRO A 298 29.20 -1.08 9.64
CA PRO A 298 29.46 -2.47 9.97
C PRO A 298 28.60 -3.48 9.19
N LEU A 299 27.66 -3.02 8.34
CA LEU A 299 26.66 -3.85 7.68
C LEU A 299 27.15 -4.50 6.37
N ASP A 300 28.39 -4.25 5.95
CA ASP A 300 29.06 -4.98 4.87
C ASP A 300 29.35 -6.46 5.26
N ASP A 301 29.43 -6.76 6.56
CA ASP A 301 29.59 -8.13 7.07
C ASP A 301 28.24 -8.81 7.32
N VAL A 302 27.97 -9.92 6.62
CA VAL A 302 26.73 -10.69 6.77
C VAL A 302 26.50 -11.21 8.20
N ARG A 303 27.58 -11.47 8.96
CA ARG A 303 27.47 -11.91 10.36
C ARG A 303 26.89 -10.82 11.24
N VAL A 304 27.28 -9.56 11.00
CA VAL A 304 26.71 -8.41 11.71
C VAL A 304 25.24 -8.22 11.34
N ARG A 305 24.88 -8.37 10.06
CA ARG A 305 23.47 -8.28 9.63
C ARG A 305 22.60 -9.37 10.24
N ARG A 306 23.08 -10.63 10.28
CA ARG A 306 22.36 -11.73 10.95
C ARG A 306 22.23 -11.50 12.46
N ALA A 307 23.29 -11.03 13.11
CA ALA A 307 23.22 -10.66 14.52
C ALA A 307 22.21 -9.55 14.77
N PHE A 308 22.12 -8.54 13.88
CA PHE A 308 21.12 -7.49 13.93
C PHE A 308 19.69 -8.05 13.84
N GLN A 309 19.44 -9.03 12.96
CA GLN A 309 18.15 -9.69 12.86
C GLN A 309 17.76 -10.50 14.11
N GLN A 310 18.72 -11.16 14.76
CA GLN A 310 18.50 -12.08 15.87
C GLN A 310 18.49 -11.42 17.24
N ALA A 311 18.87 -10.14 17.31
CA ALA A 311 19.09 -9.43 18.56
C ALA A 311 17.80 -8.96 19.27
N VAL A 312 16.65 -8.96 18.60
CA VAL A 312 15.41 -8.32 19.05
C VAL A 312 14.25 -9.32 19.04
N ASP A 313 13.50 -9.39 20.15
CA ASP A 313 12.24 -10.15 20.23
C ASP A 313 11.12 -9.36 19.58
N LEU A 314 11.08 -9.41 18.24
CA LEU A 314 10.09 -8.66 17.47
C LEU A 314 8.66 -9.18 17.65
N ASP A 315 8.46 -10.45 18.00
CA ASP A 315 7.10 -10.96 18.27
C ASP A 315 6.51 -10.26 19.50
N THR A 316 7.27 -10.19 20.60
CA THR A 316 6.86 -9.48 21.81
C THR A 316 6.75 -7.97 21.58
N LEU A 317 7.70 -7.35 20.86
CA LEU A 317 7.66 -5.91 20.63
C LEU A 317 6.48 -5.48 19.75
N VAL A 318 6.24 -6.17 18.62
CA VAL A 318 5.13 -5.84 17.73
C VAL A 318 3.80 -6.03 18.44
N ASP A 319 3.62 -7.15 19.16
CA ASP A 319 2.39 -7.39 19.93
C ASP A 319 2.14 -6.29 20.96
N SER A 320 3.17 -5.91 21.71
CA SER A 320 3.08 -4.88 22.75
C SER A 320 2.82 -3.47 22.21
N VAL A 321 3.61 -3.05 21.20
CA VAL A 321 3.50 -1.68 20.64
C VAL A 321 2.16 -1.48 19.92
N TYR A 322 1.68 -2.53 19.24
CA TYR A 322 0.43 -2.46 18.46
C TYR A 322 -0.78 -3.08 19.15
N TYR A 323 -0.70 -3.39 20.45
CA TYR A 323 -1.85 -3.90 21.23
C TYR A 323 -2.49 -5.14 20.58
N SER A 324 -1.66 -6.05 20.07
CA SER A 324 -2.09 -7.28 19.33
C SER A 324 -2.90 -7.01 18.04
N THR A 325 -2.90 -5.78 17.52
CA THR A 325 -3.62 -5.42 16.30
C THR A 325 -2.76 -5.47 15.04
N ALA A 326 -1.44 -5.56 15.13
CA ALA A 326 -0.54 -5.73 14.00
C ALA A 326 0.01 -7.15 13.90
N LYS A 327 0.30 -7.60 12.69
CA LYS A 327 0.95 -8.89 12.45
C LYS A 327 2.46 -8.70 12.30
N ARG A 328 3.24 -9.55 12.97
CA ARG A 328 4.68 -9.71 12.76
C ARG A 328 4.95 -10.06 11.29
N ALA A 329 5.96 -9.45 10.69
CA ALA A 329 6.40 -9.76 9.33
C ALA A 329 7.64 -10.69 9.34
N TRP A 330 7.67 -11.67 8.44
CA TRP A 330 8.72 -12.69 8.36
C TRP A 330 9.47 -12.67 7.03
N SER A 331 9.04 -11.87 6.09
CA SER A 331 9.57 -11.86 4.72
C SER A 331 9.61 -10.45 4.12
N ALA A 332 10.24 -10.34 2.96
CA ALA A 332 10.24 -9.14 2.14
C ALA A 332 8.89 -8.87 1.46
N ILE A 333 7.98 -9.86 1.47
CA ILE A 333 6.64 -9.79 0.86
C ILE A 333 5.61 -9.92 1.96
N SER A 334 4.52 -9.16 1.85
CA SER A 334 3.39 -9.21 2.78
C SER A 334 2.64 -10.55 2.70
N PRO A 335 2.17 -11.10 3.85
CA PRO A 335 1.45 -12.39 3.87
C PRO A 335 0.09 -12.37 3.17
N VAL A 336 -0.44 -11.21 2.81
CA VAL A 336 -1.68 -11.12 2.00
C VAL A 336 -1.41 -11.14 0.49
N SER A 337 -0.15 -11.11 0.08
CA SER A 337 0.24 -11.31 -1.32
C SER A 337 0.18 -12.78 -1.71
N SER A 338 -0.33 -13.08 -2.92
CA SER A 338 -0.31 -14.44 -3.48
C SER A 338 1.10 -15.02 -3.68
N PHE A 339 2.12 -14.16 -3.66
CA PHE A 339 3.53 -14.52 -3.81
C PHE A 339 4.28 -14.71 -2.49
N TYR A 340 3.59 -14.62 -1.37
CA TYR A 340 4.21 -14.82 -0.06
C TYR A 340 4.63 -16.28 0.16
N ASP A 341 5.83 -16.46 0.69
CA ASP A 341 6.32 -17.77 1.13
C ASP A 341 6.09 -17.95 2.63
N SER A 342 5.02 -18.66 2.98
CA SER A 342 4.65 -18.93 4.38
C SER A 342 5.61 -19.88 5.10
N SER A 343 6.51 -20.58 4.40
CA SER A 343 7.51 -21.44 5.03
C SER A 343 8.55 -20.66 5.84
N LEU A 344 8.64 -19.35 5.62
CA LEU A 344 9.54 -18.45 6.35
C LEU A 344 8.98 -18.04 7.71
N GLU A 345 7.69 -18.24 7.99
CA GLU A 345 7.10 -17.87 9.28
C GLU A 345 7.72 -18.64 10.43
N GLY A 346 8.16 -17.93 11.46
CA GLY A 346 8.79 -18.50 12.65
C GLY A 346 10.16 -19.14 12.41
N THR A 347 10.67 -19.13 11.17
CA THR A 347 11.91 -19.83 10.81
C THR A 347 13.00 -18.93 10.22
N SER A 348 12.61 -17.91 9.44
CA SER A 348 13.58 -17.08 8.69
C SER A 348 14.44 -16.19 9.58
N ILE A 349 13.88 -15.71 10.69
CA ILE A 349 14.53 -14.79 11.64
C ILE A 349 14.13 -15.24 13.06
N ALA A 350 14.92 -16.10 13.66
CA ALA A 350 14.73 -16.51 15.05
C ALA A 350 15.38 -15.48 15.99
N PHE A 351 14.66 -15.07 17.03
CA PHE A 351 15.25 -14.34 18.15
C PHE A 351 16.20 -15.26 18.91
N ASP A 352 17.51 -14.94 18.90
CA ASP A 352 18.55 -15.74 19.57
C ASP A 352 19.72 -14.85 19.98
N ILE A 353 19.72 -14.45 21.24
CA ILE A 353 20.74 -13.55 21.79
C ILE A 353 22.13 -14.21 21.79
N ASP A 354 22.21 -15.49 22.07
CA ASP A 354 23.49 -16.20 22.15
C ASP A 354 24.13 -16.34 20.77
N ALA A 355 23.33 -16.72 19.76
CA ALA A 355 23.78 -16.78 18.37
C ALA A 355 24.16 -15.38 17.85
N ALA A 356 23.38 -14.33 18.13
CA ALA A 356 23.72 -12.97 17.76
C ALA A 356 25.04 -12.50 18.36
N ASN A 357 25.28 -12.77 19.65
CA ASN A 357 26.53 -12.43 20.30
C ASN A 357 27.72 -13.20 19.71
N ALA A 358 27.57 -14.50 19.42
CA ALA A 358 28.61 -15.30 18.78
C ALA A 358 28.99 -14.76 17.39
N LEU A 359 28.00 -14.39 16.56
CA LEU A 359 28.24 -13.80 15.25
C LEU A 359 28.99 -12.46 15.33
N LEU A 360 28.70 -11.62 16.32
CA LEU A 360 29.41 -10.36 16.54
C LEU A 360 30.86 -10.60 17.01
N ASP A 361 31.08 -11.60 17.87
CA ASP A 361 32.41 -11.99 18.30
C ASP A 361 33.24 -12.52 17.12
N GLU A 362 32.68 -13.37 16.27
CA GLU A 362 33.31 -13.87 15.04
C GLU A 362 33.61 -12.75 14.04
N ALA A 363 32.74 -11.70 13.99
CA ALA A 363 32.96 -10.52 13.17
C ALA A 363 34.02 -9.56 13.75
N GLY A 364 34.55 -9.86 14.97
CA GLY A 364 35.59 -9.10 15.64
C GLY A 364 35.11 -7.94 16.50
N TRP A 365 33.80 -7.83 16.77
CA TRP A 365 33.22 -6.82 17.66
C TRP A 365 33.25 -7.27 19.12
N THR A 366 34.43 -7.54 19.67
CA THR A 366 34.62 -8.19 20.99
C THR A 366 34.84 -7.21 22.13
N GLY A 367 35.30 -5.98 21.85
CA GLY A 367 35.47 -4.94 22.87
C GLY A 367 34.13 -4.37 23.36
N ARG A 368 34.19 -3.71 24.54
CA ARG A 368 33.06 -2.93 25.03
C ARG A 368 33.55 -1.58 25.56
N ASP A 369 32.79 -0.51 25.30
CA ASP A 369 33.06 0.79 25.89
C ASP A 369 32.44 0.96 27.29
N SER A 370 32.59 2.14 27.89
CA SER A 370 32.10 2.43 29.24
C SER A 370 30.56 2.44 29.33
N GLU A 371 29.84 2.53 28.21
CA GLU A 371 28.40 2.52 28.15
C GLU A 371 27.83 1.12 27.81
N GLY A 372 28.73 0.14 27.59
CA GLY A 372 28.39 -1.25 27.31
C GLY A 372 28.19 -1.56 25.81
N TYR A 373 28.40 -0.62 24.93
CA TYR A 373 28.32 -0.86 23.49
C TYR A 373 29.57 -1.62 22.98
N ARG A 374 29.34 -2.51 22.00
CA ARG A 374 30.45 -3.24 21.37
C ARG A 374 31.38 -2.33 20.60
N THR A 375 32.66 -2.68 20.62
CA THR A 375 33.69 -1.95 19.88
C THR A 375 34.61 -2.89 19.11
N LYS A 376 35.15 -2.39 17.98
CA LYS A 376 36.19 -3.02 17.17
C LYS A 376 37.17 -1.93 16.75
N ASP A 377 38.47 -2.14 17.00
CA ASP A 377 39.53 -1.16 16.69
C ASP A 377 39.26 0.24 17.28
N GLY A 378 38.70 0.28 18.50
CA GLY A 378 38.34 1.54 19.18
C GLY A 378 37.09 2.26 18.64
N LYS A 379 36.41 1.69 17.65
CA LYS A 379 35.16 2.24 17.10
C LYS A 379 33.96 1.50 17.67
N ARG A 380 32.92 2.25 18.05
CA ARG A 380 31.63 1.72 18.51
C ARG A 380 30.88 1.07 17.36
N LEU A 381 30.14 -0.01 17.65
CA LEU A 381 29.21 -0.64 16.72
C LEU A 381 27.92 0.17 16.68
N THR A 382 27.89 1.15 15.78
CA THR A 382 26.77 2.07 15.61
C THR A 382 26.04 1.79 14.29
N VAL A 383 24.71 1.74 14.35
CA VAL A 383 23.81 1.53 13.20
C VAL A 383 22.74 2.61 13.23
N ARG A 384 22.77 3.54 12.29
CA ARG A 384 21.82 4.68 12.22
C ARG A 384 20.73 4.41 11.20
N LEU A 385 19.48 4.50 11.65
CA LEU A 385 18.31 4.59 10.79
C LEU A 385 18.02 6.07 10.52
N VAL A 386 18.11 6.47 9.27
CA VAL A 386 17.64 7.78 8.80
C VAL A 386 16.27 7.59 8.17
N SER A 387 15.24 8.21 8.76
CA SER A 387 13.83 8.05 8.38
C SER A 387 13.21 9.41 8.08
N GLY A 388 12.44 9.53 7.00
CA GLY A 388 11.69 10.74 6.72
C GLY A 388 10.58 10.97 7.76
N ALA A 389 10.58 12.13 8.43
CA ALA A 389 9.67 12.44 9.53
C ALA A 389 8.19 12.31 9.14
N ILE A 390 7.85 12.57 7.87
CA ILE A 390 6.49 12.40 7.33
C ILE A 390 6.02 10.94 7.30
N TYR A 391 6.94 9.99 7.35
CA TYR A 391 6.67 8.54 7.37
C TYR A 391 6.72 7.95 8.78
N VAL A 392 7.08 8.76 9.80
CA VAL A 392 7.05 8.36 11.20
C VAL A 392 5.62 8.46 11.73
N ARG A 393 4.86 7.43 11.46
CA ARG A 393 3.45 7.27 11.82
C ARG A 393 3.22 5.89 12.40
N ASP A 394 2.03 5.59 12.85
CA ASP A 394 1.63 4.26 13.29
C ASP A 394 2.59 3.68 14.36
N ALA A 395 2.94 4.51 15.36
CA ALA A 395 3.87 4.20 16.45
C ALA A 395 5.24 3.64 16.02
N ARG A 396 5.71 3.98 14.80
CA ARG A 396 7.04 3.55 14.30
C ARG A 396 8.18 4.11 15.14
N ASP A 397 8.04 5.32 15.67
CA ASP A 397 8.98 5.91 16.63
C ASP A 397 9.10 5.05 17.89
N THR A 398 7.97 4.69 18.49
CA THR A 398 7.91 3.83 19.67
C THR A 398 8.55 2.47 19.41
N LEU A 399 8.25 1.84 18.27
CA LEU A 399 8.84 0.57 17.89
C LEU A 399 10.36 0.68 17.71
N ASN A 400 10.85 1.70 16.98
CA ASN A 400 12.28 1.88 16.75
C ASN A 400 13.06 2.19 18.04
N LEU A 401 12.46 2.95 18.97
CA LEU A 401 13.07 3.20 20.29
C LEU A 401 13.13 1.92 21.14
N ALA A 402 12.10 1.07 21.09
CA ALA A 402 12.11 -0.22 21.77
C ALA A 402 13.15 -1.17 21.16
N ILE A 403 13.30 -1.19 19.83
CA ILE A 403 14.37 -1.91 19.14
C ILE A 403 15.75 -1.44 19.62
N ALA A 404 15.95 -0.12 19.76
CA ALA A 404 17.21 0.44 20.23
C ALA A 404 17.58 -0.02 21.65
N ASP A 405 16.60 -0.08 22.56
CA ASP A 405 16.80 -0.56 23.92
C ASP A 405 17.21 -2.05 23.95
N GLU A 406 16.49 -2.89 23.20
CA GLU A 406 16.85 -4.32 23.11
C GLU A 406 18.20 -4.56 22.44
N MET A 407 18.51 -3.88 21.36
CA MET A 407 19.82 -3.96 20.69
C MET A 407 20.97 -3.64 21.65
N LYS A 408 20.83 -2.59 22.44
CA LYS A 408 21.80 -2.22 23.47
C LYS A 408 21.93 -3.31 24.53
N LYS A 409 20.80 -3.70 25.11
CA LYS A 409 20.73 -4.65 26.23
C LYS A 409 21.22 -6.05 25.85
N ASN A 410 20.76 -6.58 24.73
CA ASN A 410 20.97 -7.96 24.33
C ASN A 410 22.37 -8.19 23.73
N VAL A 411 22.82 -7.28 22.86
CA VAL A 411 24.03 -7.47 22.06
C VAL A 411 25.03 -6.31 22.11
N GLY A 412 24.64 -5.14 22.61
CA GLY A 412 25.50 -3.95 22.69
C GLY A 412 25.68 -3.24 21.34
N ILE A 413 24.72 -3.30 20.45
CA ILE A 413 24.64 -2.46 19.25
C ILE A 413 24.04 -1.11 19.63
N GLU A 414 24.68 -0.01 19.22
CA GLU A 414 24.09 1.32 19.28
C GLU A 414 23.22 1.52 18.03
N TYR A 415 21.90 1.26 18.18
CA TYR A 415 20.94 1.57 17.13
C TYR A 415 20.37 2.97 17.37
N VAL A 416 20.49 3.85 16.37
CA VAL A 416 20.11 5.26 16.49
C VAL A 416 18.99 5.54 15.48
N PHE A 417 17.81 5.91 15.97
CA PHE A 417 16.68 6.35 15.15
C PHE A 417 16.72 7.86 14.97
N GLU A 418 16.88 8.31 13.72
CA GLU A 418 17.03 9.72 13.34
C GLU A 418 15.90 10.15 12.38
N PRO A 419 14.75 10.60 12.89
CA PRO A 419 13.72 11.21 12.04
C PRO A 419 14.21 12.58 11.54
N VAL A 420 14.18 12.78 10.21
CA VAL A 420 14.64 14.00 9.55
C VAL A 420 13.60 14.49 8.54
N ASP A 421 13.66 15.76 8.15
CA ASP A 421 12.83 16.26 7.06
C ASP A 421 13.20 15.62 5.71
N GLU A 422 12.27 15.67 4.74
CA GLU A 422 12.41 14.99 3.44
C GLU A 422 13.66 15.48 2.64
N GLY A 423 14.00 16.76 2.75
CA GLY A 423 15.18 17.33 2.09
C GLY A 423 16.46 16.75 2.67
N THR A 424 16.58 16.73 3.99
CA THR A 424 17.70 16.13 4.73
C THR A 424 17.80 14.63 4.49
N GLU A 425 16.66 13.90 4.46
CA GLU A 425 16.63 12.47 4.13
C GLU A 425 17.21 12.21 2.73
N THR A 426 16.79 13.00 1.74
CA THR A 426 17.28 12.90 0.37
C THR A 426 18.78 13.18 0.27
N GLU A 427 19.25 14.28 0.88
CA GLU A 427 20.67 14.65 0.90
C GLU A 427 21.54 13.54 1.52
N ARG A 428 21.12 13.01 2.67
CA ARG A 428 21.86 11.93 3.35
C ARG A 428 21.83 10.63 2.55
N ALA A 429 20.73 10.34 1.87
CA ALA A 429 20.62 9.18 0.99
C ALA A 429 21.57 9.28 -0.22
N GLU A 430 21.66 10.45 -0.85
CA GLU A 430 22.58 10.71 -1.96
C GLU A 430 24.04 10.63 -1.52
N ALA A 431 24.35 11.20 -0.34
CA ALA A 431 25.67 11.14 0.28
C ALA A 431 26.05 9.74 0.81
N ASN A 432 25.14 8.76 0.78
CA ASN A 432 25.29 7.45 1.42
C ASN A 432 25.60 7.54 2.93
N ASP A 433 25.01 8.54 3.62
CA ASP A 433 25.24 8.81 5.05
C ASP A 433 24.14 8.21 5.93
N TYR A 434 23.99 6.91 5.92
CA TYR A 434 23.10 6.10 6.76
C TYR A 434 23.58 4.65 6.76
N GLU A 435 23.22 3.88 7.78
CA GLU A 435 23.42 2.43 7.86
C GLU A 435 22.12 1.65 7.55
N VAL A 436 20.97 2.22 7.90
CA VAL A 436 19.65 1.62 7.70
C VAL A 436 18.71 2.65 7.07
N PHE A 437 17.85 2.18 6.21
CA PHE A 437 16.72 2.88 5.65
C PHE A 437 15.44 2.08 5.91
N ASP A 438 14.37 2.73 6.30
CA ASP A 438 13.08 2.07 6.51
C ASP A 438 12.12 2.33 5.34
N ASN A 439 11.32 1.34 5.05
CA ASN A 439 10.29 1.47 4.02
C ASN A 439 9.18 0.44 4.19
N THR A 440 8.01 0.79 3.66
CA THR A 440 6.92 -0.09 3.30
C THR A 440 6.31 0.44 2.00
N TYR A 441 5.87 -0.43 1.14
CA TYR A 441 5.25 -0.03 -0.12
C TYR A 441 3.98 -0.82 -0.35
N ASN A 442 2.86 -0.12 -0.45
CA ASN A 442 1.60 -0.74 -0.84
C ASN A 442 1.51 -0.78 -2.37
N ALA A 443 1.41 -1.95 -2.94
CA ALA A 443 1.35 -2.12 -4.39
C ALA A 443 0.36 -3.22 -4.76
N PRO A 444 -0.48 -2.99 -5.77
CA PRO A 444 -1.36 -4.04 -6.28
C PRO A 444 -0.60 -5.28 -6.76
N ASP A 445 0.55 -5.09 -7.41
CA ASP A 445 1.50 -6.16 -7.72
C ASP A 445 2.80 -5.91 -6.95
N VAL A 446 3.21 -6.88 -6.13
CA VAL A 446 4.41 -6.79 -5.30
C VAL A 446 5.69 -6.55 -6.11
N ALA A 447 5.72 -6.97 -7.37
CA ALA A 447 6.86 -6.72 -8.26
C ALA A 447 7.22 -5.23 -8.36
N THR A 448 6.23 -4.33 -8.31
CA THR A 448 6.49 -2.88 -8.29
C THR A 448 7.31 -2.47 -7.06
N ALA A 449 6.92 -2.96 -5.89
CA ALA A 449 7.62 -2.66 -4.64
C ALA A 449 9.02 -3.29 -4.60
N LEU A 450 9.14 -4.54 -5.05
CA LEU A 450 10.42 -5.26 -5.04
C LEU A 450 11.41 -4.65 -6.04
N ASP A 451 10.97 -4.31 -7.25
CA ASP A 451 11.82 -3.61 -8.23
C ASP A 451 12.28 -2.25 -7.69
N LEU A 452 11.36 -1.49 -7.06
CA LEU A 452 11.69 -0.20 -6.48
C LEU A 452 12.77 -0.30 -5.39
N LEU A 453 12.69 -1.31 -4.52
CA LEU A 453 13.48 -1.40 -3.29
C LEU A 453 14.78 -2.21 -3.46
N TYR A 454 14.84 -3.14 -4.43
CA TYR A 454 15.96 -4.07 -4.57
C TYR A 454 16.69 -4.03 -5.90
N ASN A 455 16.04 -3.62 -7.02
CA ASN A 455 16.68 -3.62 -8.32
C ASN A 455 17.82 -2.61 -8.37
N SER A 456 19.00 -3.05 -8.80
CA SER A 456 20.21 -2.22 -8.81
C SER A 456 20.31 -1.26 -10.00
N ASP A 457 19.42 -1.37 -11.00
CA ASP A 457 19.43 -0.52 -12.18
C ASP A 457 18.73 0.82 -11.94
N PRO A 458 19.49 1.94 -11.80
CA PRO A 458 18.90 3.25 -11.54
C PRO A 458 18.04 3.77 -12.70
N ALA A 459 18.23 3.25 -13.93
CA ALA A 459 17.41 3.64 -15.08
C ALA A 459 15.95 3.24 -14.91
N LYS A 460 15.66 2.25 -14.07
CA LYS A 460 14.31 1.82 -13.70
C LYS A 460 13.63 2.73 -12.66
N GLY A 461 14.31 3.75 -12.16
CA GLY A 461 13.76 4.66 -11.17
C GLY A 461 13.69 4.06 -9.77
N THR A 462 14.61 3.15 -9.44
CA THR A 462 14.68 2.49 -8.14
C THR A 462 15.17 3.42 -7.04
N ILE A 463 14.78 3.12 -5.81
CA ILE A 463 15.29 3.77 -4.59
C ILE A 463 16.20 2.85 -3.77
N ALA A 464 16.55 1.68 -4.26
CA ALA A 464 17.33 0.57 -3.66
C ALA A 464 18.42 1.03 -2.65
N ARG A 465 18.01 1.63 -1.53
CA ARG A 465 18.91 2.23 -0.53
C ARG A 465 19.67 1.19 0.31
N GLY A 466 19.31 -0.09 0.21
CA GLY A 466 20.13 -1.18 0.74
C GLY A 466 21.46 -1.35 0.01
N ARG A 467 21.61 -0.73 -1.18
CA ARG A 467 22.85 -0.75 -2.00
C ARG A 467 23.32 -2.17 -2.34
N TYR A 468 22.38 -3.07 -2.58
CA TYR A 468 22.68 -4.51 -2.72
C TYR A 468 23.54 -4.84 -3.93
N HIS A 469 23.31 -4.20 -5.11
CA HIS A 469 24.01 -4.45 -6.37
C HIS A 469 24.23 -5.96 -6.62
N ASP A 470 23.18 -6.75 -6.40
CA ASP A 470 23.22 -8.21 -6.46
C ASP A 470 22.61 -8.73 -7.75
N ALA A 471 23.46 -9.22 -8.65
CA ALA A 471 23.03 -9.73 -9.95
C ALA A 471 22.06 -10.93 -9.85
N LYS A 472 22.08 -11.67 -8.76
CA LYS A 472 21.14 -12.79 -8.50
C LYS A 472 19.76 -12.25 -8.19
N VAL A 473 19.68 -11.22 -7.36
CA VAL A 473 18.45 -10.49 -7.04
C VAL A 473 17.88 -9.85 -8.30
N ASP A 474 18.71 -9.09 -9.04
CA ASP A 474 18.28 -8.44 -10.30
C ASP A 474 17.74 -9.46 -11.32
N LYS A 475 18.37 -10.64 -11.41
CA LYS A 475 17.91 -11.70 -12.30
C LYS A 475 16.52 -12.22 -11.90
N TRP A 476 16.27 -12.46 -10.62
CA TRP A 476 14.96 -12.93 -10.15
C TRP A 476 13.87 -11.89 -10.40
N LEU A 477 14.14 -10.62 -10.09
CA LEU A 477 13.19 -9.54 -10.33
C LEU A 477 12.85 -9.40 -11.80
N ASN A 478 13.86 -9.42 -12.70
CA ASN A 478 13.64 -9.34 -14.13
C ASN A 478 12.90 -10.57 -14.67
N THR A 479 13.20 -11.77 -14.17
CA THR A 479 12.51 -13.01 -14.57
C THR A 479 11.03 -12.95 -14.17
N ALA A 480 10.73 -12.64 -12.91
CA ALA A 480 9.36 -12.57 -12.39
C ALA A 480 8.54 -11.44 -13.06
N ARG A 481 9.20 -10.35 -13.49
CA ARG A 481 8.57 -9.24 -14.18
C ARG A 481 8.08 -9.65 -15.59
N ALA A 482 8.85 -10.48 -16.29
CA ALA A 482 8.51 -10.95 -17.64
C ALA A 482 7.60 -12.19 -17.66
N GLU A 483 7.54 -12.94 -16.56
CA GLU A 483 6.81 -14.20 -16.45
C GLU A 483 5.30 -13.97 -16.32
N THR A 484 4.51 -14.66 -17.10
CA THR A 484 3.04 -14.60 -17.08
C THR A 484 2.40 -15.75 -16.30
N ASP A 485 3.12 -16.86 -16.14
CA ASP A 485 2.66 -17.98 -15.32
C ASP A 485 2.80 -17.65 -13.84
N GLN A 486 1.69 -17.63 -13.12
CA GLN A 486 1.65 -17.23 -11.70
C GLN A 486 2.41 -18.19 -10.77
N GLU A 487 2.41 -19.50 -11.07
CA GLU A 487 3.13 -20.47 -10.25
C GLU A 487 4.65 -20.36 -10.46
N ALA A 488 5.09 -20.10 -11.71
CA ALA A 488 6.50 -19.83 -12.00
C ALA A 488 6.98 -18.53 -11.34
N ARG A 489 6.15 -17.47 -11.34
CA ARG A 489 6.42 -16.23 -10.60
C ARG A 489 6.55 -16.48 -9.11
N LYS A 490 5.62 -17.25 -8.54
CA LYS A 490 5.60 -17.58 -7.11
C LYS A 490 6.86 -18.36 -6.71
N ALA A 491 7.28 -19.34 -7.50
CA ALA A 491 8.53 -20.07 -7.26
C ALA A 491 9.76 -19.15 -7.29
N THR A 492 9.83 -18.23 -8.26
CA THR A 492 10.90 -17.24 -8.35
C THR A 492 10.93 -16.32 -7.12
N TYR A 493 9.77 -15.86 -6.66
CA TYR A 493 9.69 -15.02 -5.45
C TYR A 493 9.98 -15.77 -4.17
N ALA A 494 9.69 -17.08 -4.08
CA ALA A 494 10.07 -17.89 -2.92
C ALA A 494 11.60 -17.97 -2.77
N GLU A 495 12.33 -18.24 -3.87
CA GLU A 495 13.80 -18.22 -3.87
C GLU A 495 14.35 -16.84 -3.48
N PHE A 496 13.77 -15.76 -4.03
CA PHE A 496 14.15 -14.39 -3.68
C PHE A 496 13.98 -14.12 -2.19
N GLN A 497 12.80 -14.43 -1.61
CA GLN A 497 12.49 -14.19 -0.21
C GLN A 497 13.46 -14.91 0.73
N GLY A 498 13.70 -16.21 0.52
CA GLY A 498 14.65 -17.00 1.31
C GLY A 498 16.05 -16.41 1.26
N TYR A 499 16.50 -15.98 0.09
CA TYR A 499 17.82 -15.41 -0.09
C TYR A 499 18.00 -14.04 0.57
N VAL A 500 17.08 -13.08 0.34
CA VAL A 500 17.26 -11.71 0.86
C VAL A 500 17.05 -11.63 2.36
N VAL A 501 16.20 -12.47 2.93
CA VAL A 501 15.90 -12.49 4.36
C VAL A 501 16.88 -13.40 5.12
N GLY A 502 17.00 -14.66 4.67
CA GLY A 502 17.78 -15.69 5.38
C GLY A 502 19.26 -15.69 5.01
N ASP A 503 19.59 -15.87 3.71
CA ASP A 503 20.98 -16.05 3.31
C ASP A 503 21.80 -14.79 3.47
N GLN A 504 21.29 -13.66 3.01
CA GLN A 504 22.02 -12.40 2.97
C GLN A 504 21.69 -11.44 4.10
N ALA A 505 20.55 -11.65 4.79
CA ALA A 505 20.09 -10.73 5.83
C ALA A 505 20.09 -9.27 5.35
N TYR A 506 19.49 -9.01 4.18
CA TYR A 506 19.46 -7.67 3.59
C TYR A 506 18.47 -6.74 4.29
N LEU A 507 17.49 -7.30 4.99
CA LEU A 507 16.46 -6.53 5.68
C LEU A 507 16.08 -7.21 7.01
N LEU A 508 15.49 -6.41 7.90
CA LEU A 508 14.76 -6.88 9.06
C LEU A 508 13.29 -6.51 8.86
N PRO A 509 12.41 -7.47 8.46
CA PRO A 509 10.97 -7.24 8.40
C PRO A 509 10.42 -7.04 9.82
N LEU A 510 9.59 -6.03 10.02
CA LEU A 510 9.07 -5.70 11.36
C LEU A 510 7.62 -6.13 11.50
N TYR A 511 6.70 -5.44 10.85
CA TYR A 511 5.28 -5.72 10.90
C TYR A 511 4.57 -5.43 9.57
N VAL A 512 3.38 -5.97 9.40
CA VAL A 512 2.54 -5.72 8.22
C VAL A 512 1.67 -4.50 8.51
N PRO A 513 1.91 -3.36 7.83
CA PRO A 513 1.07 -2.18 7.97
C PRO A 513 -0.34 -2.44 7.50
N ARG A 514 -1.27 -1.68 8.06
CA ARG A 514 -2.68 -1.72 7.67
C ARG A 514 -3.18 -0.31 7.36
N ASN A 515 -4.09 -0.24 6.43
CA ASN A 515 -4.94 0.90 6.24
C ASN A 515 -6.20 0.65 7.06
N SER A 516 -6.58 1.57 7.93
CA SER A 516 -7.68 1.37 8.87
C SER A 516 -8.65 2.53 8.89
N LEU A 517 -9.92 2.22 9.00
CA LEU A 517 -11.03 3.15 9.11
C LEU A 517 -11.82 2.87 10.38
N ALA A 518 -12.29 3.92 11.03
CA ALA A 518 -13.39 3.81 11.99
C ALA A 518 -14.46 4.83 11.60
N TYR A 519 -15.72 4.45 11.72
CA TYR A 519 -16.82 5.26 11.25
C TYR A 519 -18.07 5.07 12.12
N SER A 520 -18.94 6.07 12.10
CA SER A 520 -20.22 6.02 12.80
C SER A 520 -21.23 5.14 12.10
N ASP A 521 -22.21 4.60 12.82
CA ASP A 521 -23.31 3.79 12.28
C ASP A 521 -24.17 4.49 11.22
N LYS A 522 -23.96 5.78 11.00
CA LYS A 522 -24.59 6.53 9.90
C LYS A 522 -23.97 6.26 8.53
N VAL A 523 -22.73 5.82 8.51
CA VAL A 523 -21.97 5.59 7.27
C VAL A 523 -22.25 4.17 6.79
N HIS A 524 -22.72 4.06 5.57
CA HIS A 524 -23.05 2.79 4.92
C HIS A 524 -22.43 2.71 3.53
N GLY A 525 -22.36 1.50 2.99
CA GLY A 525 -21.79 1.20 1.68
C GLY A 525 -20.42 0.56 1.77
N THR A 526 -19.76 0.36 0.62
CA THR A 526 -18.45 -0.28 0.56
C THR A 526 -17.36 0.75 0.80
N LEU A 527 -16.62 0.59 1.89
CA LEU A 527 -15.51 1.46 2.28
C LEU A 527 -14.16 0.99 1.74
N VAL A 528 -14.04 -0.31 1.46
CA VAL A 528 -12.77 -0.99 1.17
C VAL A 528 -12.78 -1.54 -0.24
N ASP A 529 -11.74 -1.22 -1.02
CA ASP A 529 -11.44 -1.90 -2.28
C ASP A 529 -10.34 -2.96 -2.03
N PRO A 530 -10.69 -4.25 -1.92
CA PRO A 530 -9.72 -5.30 -1.62
C PRO A 530 -8.73 -5.55 -2.77
N GLY A 531 -9.10 -5.24 -4.01
CA GLY A 531 -8.24 -5.45 -5.18
C GLY A 531 -7.15 -4.40 -5.32
N ALA A 532 -7.43 -3.16 -4.97
CA ALA A 532 -6.45 -2.08 -5.04
C ALA A 532 -5.51 -2.02 -3.83
N GLY A 533 -5.75 -2.81 -2.78
CA GLY A 533 -5.03 -2.67 -1.49
C GLY A 533 -5.23 -1.28 -0.87
N SER A 534 -6.15 -0.50 -1.41
CA SER A 534 -6.50 0.83 -0.95
C SER A 534 -7.86 0.79 -0.29
N VAL A 535 -7.89 1.40 0.86
CA VAL A 535 -9.09 1.61 1.65
C VAL A 535 -9.68 2.92 1.18
N PHE A 536 -10.87 2.90 0.65
CA PHE A 536 -11.69 4.07 0.46
C PHE A 536 -11.87 4.56 -0.98
N SER A 537 -13.12 4.47 -1.39
CA SER A 537 -13.74 5.33 -2.40
C SER A 537 -15.12 5.73 -1.87
N ALA A 538 -15.43 7.02 -1.89
CA ALA A 538 -16.73 7.51 -1.45
C ALA A 538 -17.88 7.21 -2.46
N TYR A 539 -17.58 6.58 -3.59
CA TYR A 539 -18.55 6.35 -4.66
C TYR A 539 -19.81 5.60 -4.22
N ASN A 540 -19.63 4.55 -3.42
CA ASN A 540 -20.74 3.72 -2.92
C ASN A 540 -21.19 4.08 -1.50
N ILE A 541 -20.59 5.10 -0.88
CA ILE A 541 -20.95 5.52 0.48
C ILE A 541 -22.22 6.36 0.47
N TRP A 542 -23.09 6.12 1.45
CA TRP A 542 -24.26 6.92 1.73
C TRP A 542 -24.47 7.08 3.24
N LEU A 543 -25.20 8.10 3.64
CA LEU A 543 -25.45 8.41 5.04
C LEU A 543 -26.89 8.10 5.40
N ALA A 544 -27.11 7.29 6.45
CA ALA A 544 -28.41 7.12 7.05
C ALA A 544 -28.86 8.42 7.74
N ALA A 545 -30.18 8.67 7.73
CA ALA A 545 -30.79 9.85 8.30
C ALA A 545 -30.64 9.94 9.83
#